data_aec106bb1fb797f491f8d8a39669fdb2
#
_entry.id   aec106bb1fb797f491f8d8a39669fdb2
#
_cell.length_a   1.000
_cell.length_b   1.000
_cell.length_c   1.000
_cell.angle_alpha   90.00
_cell.angle_beta   90.00
_cell.angle_gamma   90.00
#
_symmetry.space_group_name_H-M   'P 1'
#
loop_
_entity.id
_entity.type
_entity.pdbx_description
1 polymer ?
#
loop_
_entity_poly.entity_id
_entity_poly.type
_entity_poly.pdbx_seq_one_letter_code
_entity_poly.pdbx_strand_id
1 'polypeptide(L)'
;LIRAVIGAGLYPNVVRVQKPDTQYVETAGGAMAKNAAAREYKYFTQPDGRVFMHPSSVNFTENEWLSPWLVYHDKQATSKVFIRDSTMVTPYALVLFGGDLNILYHKGEIQIDDWVRLAAPARLGVLVRGLRELLQRAVAEKLQKPDVDISSHPAVAVLLQILAFE
;
A
#
# COMPACT_ATOMS: atom_id res chain seq x y z
N LEU A 1 3.69 9.55 -7.17
CA LEU A 1 2.50 10.39 -7.07
C LEU A 1 1.25 9.71 -7.66
N ILE A 2 1.26 9.24 -8.93
CA ILE A 2 0.11 8.59 -9.59
C ILE A 2 -0.36 7.37 -8.80
N ARG A 3 0.56 6.50 -8.37
CA ARG A 3 0.24 5.33 -7.54
C ARG A 3 -0.43 5.71 -6.22
N ALA A 4 -0.02 6.81 -5.60
CA ALA A 4 -0.62 7.29 -4.37
C ALA A 4 -2.07 7.77 -4.57
N VAL A 5 -2.36 8.47 -5.68
CA VAL A 5 -3.72 8.88 -6.04
C VAL A 5 -4.61 7.67 -6.32
N ILE A 6 -4.10 6.68 -7.07
CA ILE A 6 -4.81 5.41 -7.30
C ILE A 6 -5.05 4.68 -5.97
N GLY A 7 -4.04 4.63 -5.11
CA GLY A 7 -4.14 4.04 -3.77
C GLY A 7 -5.22 4.69 -2.92
N ALA A 8 -5.27 6.03 -2.92
CA ALA A 8 -6.28 6.80 -2.20
C ALA A 8 -7.70 6.54 -2.73
N GLY A 9 -7.86 6.45 -4.07
CA GLY A 9 -9.16 6.25 -4.71
C GLY A 9 -9.71 4.83 -4.62
N LEU A 10 -8.83 3.84 -4.51
CA LEU A 10 -9.22 2.42 -4.43
C LEU A 10 -9.26 1.86 -3.01
N TYR A 11 -8.79 2.62 -2.00
CA TYR A 11 -8.94 2.21 -0.61
C TYR A 11 -10.42 2.01 -0.26
N PRO A 12 -10.85 0.95 0.46
CA PRO A 12 -10.05 -0.01 1.23
C PRO A 12 -9.65 -1.30 0.48
N ASN A 13 -9.72 -1.34 -0.83
CA ASN A 13 -9.40 -2.53 -1.63
C ASN A 13 -7.90 -2.82 -1.64
N VAL A 14 -7.35 -3.25 -0.52
CA VAL A 14 -5.93 -3.50 -0.32
C VAL A 14 -5.62 -4.98 -0.37
N VAL A 15 -4.50 -5.33 -0.99
CA VAL A 15 -3.94 -6.68 -1.06
C VAL A 15 -2.56 -6.69 -0.42
N ARG A 16 -2.32 -7.66 0.43
CA ARG A 16 -0.97 -7.97 0.93
C ARG A 16 -0.34 -9.05 0.07
N VAL A 17 0.82 -8.75 -0.46
CA VAL A 17 1.67 -9.70 -1.19
C VAL A 17 2.61 -10.37 -0.18
N GLN A 18 2.56 -11.68 -0.12
CA GLN A 18 3.50 -12.47 0.66
C GLN A 18 4.52 -13.12 -0.28
N LYS A 19 5.77 -12.72 -0.12
CA LYS A 19 6.89 -13.32 -0.82
C LYS A 19 7.10 -14.75 -0.30
N PRO A 20 7.39 -15.74 -1.17
CA PRO A 20 7.79 -17.07 -0.74
C PRO A 20 9.15 -17.02 -0.01
N ASP A 21 9.42 -18.04 0.78
CA ASP A 21 10.70 -18.19 1.46
C ASP A 21 11.84 -18.30 0.43
N THR A 22 12.96 -17.66 0.74
CA THR A 22 14.13 -17.66 -0.14
C THR A 22 14.68 -19.09 -0.26
N GLN A 23 14.63 -19.64 -1.48
CA GLN A 23 15.28 -20.91 -1.79
C GLN A 23 16.69 -20.63 -2.31
N TYR A 24 17.64 -21.40 -1.84
CA TYR A 24 19.02 -21.36 -2.31
C TYR A 24 19.29 -22.54 -3.22
N VAL A 25 19.95 -22.28 -4.35
CA VAL A 25 20.42 -23.31 -5.27
C VAL A 25 21.94 -23.34 -5.20
N GLU A 26 22.51 -24.51 -5.01
CA GLU A 26 23.95 -24.71 -5.06
C GLU A 26 24.44 -24.56 -6.50
N THR A 27 25.44 -23.72 -6.70
CA THR A 27 26.11 -23.51 -7.97
C THR A 27 27.60 -23.76 -7.79
N ALA A 28 28.33 -23.91 -8.89
CA ALA A 28 29.78 -24.10 -8.84
C ALA A 28 30.56 -22.98 -8.14
N GLY A 29 29.93 -21.82 -7.93
CA GLY A 29 30.46 -20.64 -7.21
C GLY A 29 29.91 -20.44 -5.81
N GLY A 30 29.09 -21.37 -5.27
CA GLY A 30 28.43 -21.26 -3.97
C GLY A 30 26.90 -21.25 -4.05
N ALA A 31 26.24 -21.06 -2.91
CA ALA A 31 24.77 -20.99 -2.82
C ALA A 31 24.27 -19.64 -3.34
N MET A 32 23.47 -19.65 -4.40
CA MET A 32 22.79 -18.46 -4.94
C MET A 32 21.30 -18.48 -4.60
N ALA A 33 20.75 -17.33 -4.18
CA ALA A 33 19.31 -17.19 -3.96
C ALA A 33 18.56 -17.33 -5.30
N LYS A 34 17.62 -18.26 -5.33
CA LYS A 34 16.74 -18.44 -6.49
C LYS A 34 15.67 -17.35 -6.47
N ASN A 35 15.50 -16.64 -7.59
CA ASN A 35 14.38 -15.74 -7.76
C ASN A 35 13.06 -16.50 -7.71
N ALA A 36 12.13 -16.03 -6.88
CA ALA A 36 10.81 -16.61 -6.77
C ALA A 36 10.03 -16.46 -8.08
N ALA A 37 9.37 -17.53 -8.53
CA ALA A 37 8.48 -17.42 -9.68
C ALA A 37 7.18 -16.69 -9.30
N ALA A 38 6.55 -15.97 -10.23
CA ALA A 38 5.32 -15.22 -10.00
C ALA A 38 4.22 -16.05 -9.31
N ARG A 39 4.09 -17.33 -9.68
CA ARG A 39 3.12 -18.29 -9.11
C ARG A 39 3.37 -18.67 -7.64
N GLU A 40 4.54 -18.39 -7.11
CA GLU A 40 4.93 -18.73 -5.73
C GLU A 40 4.48 -17.65 -4.74
N TYR A 41 4.18 -16.44 -5.23
CA TYR A 41 3.65 -15.36 -4.42
C TYR A 41 2.22 -15.67 -3.95
N LYS A 42 1.91 -15.26 -2.73
CA LYS A 42 0.57 -15.41 -2.17
C LYS A 42 -0.01 -14.02 -1.93
N TYR A 43 -1.29 -13.88 -2.27
CA TYR A 43 -2.02 -12.62 -2.16
C TYR A 43 -3.13 -12.77 -1.14
N PHE A 44 -3.32 -11.77 -0.30
CA PHE A 44 -4.32 -11.78 0.77
C PHE A 44 -5.08 -10.45 0.80
N THR A 45 -6.40 -10.52 0.96
CA THR A 45 -7.25 -9.39 1.30
C THR A 45 -7.83 -9.58 2.69
N GLN A 46 -8.27 -8.50 3.33
CA GLN A 46 -8.88 -8.59 4.65
C GLN A 46 -10.19 -9.39 4.63
N PRO A 47 -11.14 -9.13 3.69
CA PRO A 47 -12.44 -9.79 3.71
C PRO A 47 -12.40 -11.24 3.21
N ASP A 48 -11.54 -11.58 2.25
CA ASP A 48 -11.59 -12.88 1.56
C ASP A 48 -10.46 -13.82 1.98
N GLY A 49 -9.48 -13.34 2.77
CA GLY A 49 -8.29 -14.09 3.08
C GLY A 49 -7.41 -14.28 1.83
N ARG A 50 -7.13 -15.52 1.45
CA ARG A 50 -6.28 -15.80 0.29
C ARG A 50 -7.03 -15.54 -1.02
N VAL A 51 -6.43 -14.73 -1.88
CA VAL A 51 -6.91 -14.42 -3.23
C VAL A 51 -5.86 -14.77 -4.29
N PHE A 52 -6.25 -14.74 -5.55
CA PHE A 52 -5.38 -15.10 -6.67
C PHE A 52 -5.34 -13.97 -7.70
N MET A 53 -4.20 -13.79 -8.35
CA MET A 53 -4.09 -12.89 -9.50
C MET A 53 -4.80 -13.53 -10.69
N HIS A 54 -5.67 -12.76 -11.36
CA HIS A 54 -6.36 -13.26 -12.55
C HIS A 54 -5.38 -13.41 -13.72
N PRO A 55 -5.47 -14.51 -14.53
CA PRO A 55 -4.54 -14.73 -15.64
C PRO A 55 -4.48 -13.59 -16.67
N SER A 56 -5.56 -12.83 -16.82
CA SER A 56 -5.58 -11.66 -17.74
C SER A 56 -5.00 -10.39 -17.11
N SER A 57 -4.62 -10.40 -15.84
CA SER A 57 -3.98 -9.24 -15.21
C SER A 57 -2.58 -9.04 -15.74
N VAL A 58 -2.19 -7.81 -16.00
CA VAL A 58 -0.79 -7.47 -16.38
C VAL A 58 0.21 -7.89 -15.31
N ASN A 59 -0.23 -7.99 -14.05
CA ASN A 59 0.59 -8.40 -12.91
C ASN A 59 0.65 -9.92 -12.70
N PHE A 60 0.01 -10.72 -13.58
CA PHE A 60 -0.04 -12.17 -13.42
C PHE A 60 1.34 -12.84 -13.47
N THR A 61 2.23 -12.31 -14.30
CA THR A 61 3.60 -12.81 -14.47
C THR A 61 4.64 -12.04 -13.66
N GLU A 62 4.21 -11.03 -12.88
CA GLU A 62 5.11 -10.20 -12.09
C GLU A 62 5.71 -11.00 -10.92
N ASN A 63 7.02 -10.94 -10.78
CA ASN A 63 7.79 -11.64 -9.75
C ASN A 63 8.70 -10.71 -8.93
N GLU A 64 8.66 -9.40 -9.20
CA GLU A 64 9.44 -8.40 -8.48
C GLU A 64 8.53 -7.33 -7.87
N TRP A 65 8.21 -7.50 -6.60
CA TRP A 65 7.39 -6.56 -5.86
C TRP A 65 8.26 -5.67 -4.97
N LEU A 66 8.38 -4.40 -5.31
CA LEU A 66 9.09 -3.38 -4.51
C LEU A 66 8.34 -3.04 -3.22
N SER A 67 7.03 -3.26 -3.20
CA SER A 67 6.19 -3.09 -2.02
C SER A 67 5.34 -4.33 -1.81
N PRO A 68 5.09 -4.73 -0.56
CA PRO A 68 4.20 -5.85 -0.24
C PRO A 68 2.71 -5.48 -0.32
N TRP A 69 2.38 -4.32 -0.87
CA TRP A 69 1.03 -3.80 -0.90
C TRP A 69 0.57 -3.48 -2.32
N LEU A 70 -0.62 -3.96 -2.66
CA LEU A 70 -1.33 -3.57 -3.88
C LEU A 70 -2.70 -3.01 -3.51
N VAL A 71 -3.26 -2.21 -4.39
CA VAL A 71 -4.69 -1.91 -4.41
C VAL A 71 -5.31 -2.53 -5.67
N TYR A 72 -6.58 -2.89 -5.61
CA TYR A 72 -7.27 -3.49 -6.74
C TYR A 72 -8.60 -2.77 -7.01
N HIS A 73 -8.98 -2.73 -8.28
CA HIS A 73 -10.26 -2.15 -8.70
C HIS A 73 -11.37 -3.20 -8.68
N ASP A 74 -11.12 -4.37 -9.24
CA ASP A 74 -12.13 -5.41 -9.42
C ASP A 74 -11.69 -6.76 -8.87
N LYS A 75 -12.66 -7.49 -8.30
CA LYS A 75 -12.49 -8.87 -7.88
C LYS A 75 -13.63 -9.74 -8.40
N GLN A 76 -13.31 -10.93 -8.82
CA GLN A 76 -14.24 -11.92 -9.33
C GLN A 76 -14.21 -13.17 -8.46
N ALA A 77 -15.32 -13.49 -7.82
CA ALA A 77 -15.48 -14.72 -7.06
C ALA A 77 -16.06 -15.83 -7.95
N THR A 78 -15.32 -16.92 -8.05
CA THR A 78 -15.75 -18.17 -8.72
C THR A 78 -15.50 -19.32 -7.74
N SER A 79 -14.84 -20.41 -8.14
CA SER A 79 -14.30 -21.41 -7.20
C SER A 79 -13.19 -20.83 -6.31
N LYS A 80 -12.59 -19.74 -6.73
CA LYS A 80 -11.58 -18.94 -6.00
C LYS A 80 -11.89 -17.47 -6.21
N VAL A 81 -11.33 -16.62 -5.35
CA VAL A 81 -11.42 -15.16 -5.52
C VAL A 81 -10.22 -14.69 -6.33
N PHE A 82 -10.48 -14.10 -7.48
CA PHE A 82 -9.48 -13.53 -8.36
C PHE A 82 -9.53 -12.01 -8.30
N ILE A 83 -8.37 -11.37 -8.29
CA ILE A 83 -8.23 -9.93 -8.42
C ILE A 83 -7.73 -9.57 -9.84
N ARG A 84 -8.32 -8.51 -10.39
CA ARG A 84 -7.92 -7.88 -11.64
C ARG A 84 -7.39 -6.48 -11.35
N ASP A 85 -6.87 -5.82 -12.35
CA ASP A 85 -6.57 -4.37 -12.36
C ASP A 85 -5.98 -3.89 -11.02
N SER A 86 -4.87 -4.50 -10.64
CA SER A 86 -4.16 -4.20 -9.42
C SER A 86 -2.96 -3.28 -9.69
N THR A 87 -2.71 -2.37 -8.76
CA THR A 87 -1.58 -1.44 -8.81
C THR A 87 -0.78 -1.54 -7.52
N MET A 88 0.55 -1.66 -7.64
CA MET A 88 1.43 -1.62 -6.50
C MET A 88 1.42 -0.21 -5.89
N VAL A 89 1.26 -0.16 -4.57
CA VAL A 89 1.30 1.09 -3.79
C VAL A 89 2.36 1.00 -2.71
N THR A 90 2.89 2.14 -2.33
CA THR A 90 3.88 2.20 -1.27
C THR A 90 3.22 2.26 0.11
N PRO A 91 3.94 1.88 1.16
CA PRO A 91 3.46 2.08 2.53
C PRO A 91 3.09 3.53 2.83
N TYR A 92 3.79 4.51 2.25
CA TYR A 92 3.50 5.94 2.45
C TYR A 92 2.10 6.32 1.94
N ALA A 93 1.71 5.83 0.76
CA ALA A 93 0.37 6.07 0.24
C ALA A 93 -0.72 5.52 1.19
N LEU A 94 -0.52 4.30 1.71
CA LEU A 94 -1.47 3.69 2.65
C LEU A 94 -1.53 4.45 3.98
N VAL A 95 -0.39 4.88 4.53
CA VAL A 95 -0.33 5.61 5.79
C VAL A 95 -0.96 7.00 5.66
N LEU A 96 -0.83 7.66 4.49
CA LEU A 96 -1.37 9.00 4.25
C LEU A 96 -2.87 8.98 3.93
N PHE A 97 -3.34 8.00 3.17
CA PHE A 97 -4.69 7.97 2.59
C PHE A 97 -5.55 6.78 3.04
N GLY A 98 -5.00 5.85 3.81
CA GLY A 98 -5.76 4.72 4.34
C GLY A 98 -6.75 5.12 5.43
N GLY A 99 -7.46 4.14 5.97
CA GLY A 99 -8.48 4.32 7.01
C GLY A 99 -7.93 4.74 8.38
N ASP A 100 -8.48 4.18 9.44
CA ASP A 100 -8.13 4.55 10.81
C ASP A 100 -6.70 4.17 11.17
N LEU A 101 -5.97 5.12 11.74
CA LEU A 101 -4.56 4.97 12.04
C LEU A 101 -4.35 4.74 13.54
N ASN A 102 -3.90 3.54 13.87
CA ASN A 102 -3.54 3.11 15.21
C ASN A 102 -2.02 3.05 15.37
N ILE A 103 -1.49 3.66 16.44
CA ILE A 103 -0.05 3.66 16.73
C ILE A 103 0.21 2.71 17.89
N LEU A 104 0.88 1.60 17.59
CA LEU A 104 1.24 0.58 18.58
C LEU A 104 2.61 0.89 19.17
N TYR A 105 2.66 1.78 20.15
CA TYR A 105 3.89 2.33 20.74
C TYR A 105 4.87 1.23 21.20
N HIS A 106 4.36 0.21 21.87
CA HIS A 106 5.17 -0.88 22.43
C HIS A 106 5.69 -1.87 21.39
N LYS A 107 5.09 -1.89 20.18
CA LYS A 107 5.51 -2.76 19.08
C LYS A 107 6.35 -2.04 18.03
N GLY A 108 6.39 -0.70 18.06
CA GLY A 108 7.01 0.07 16.99
C GLY A 108 6.32 -0.14 15.64
N GLU A 109 5.00 -0.22 15.65
CA GLU A 109 4.18 -0.45 14.45
C GLU A 109 3.11 0.62 14.30
N ILE A 110 2.80 0.95 13.06
CA ILE A 110 1.60 1.68 12.65
C ILE A 110 0.63 0.66 12.06
N GLN A 111 -0.61 0.69 12.51
CA GLN A 111 -1.67 -0.18 12.03
C GLN A 111 -2.76 0.66 11.37
N ILE A 112 -3.27 0.22 10.21
CA ILE A 112 -4.35 0.87 9.48
C ILE A 112 -5.50 -0.13 9.40
N ASP A 113 -6.70 0.27 9.85
CA ASP A 113 -7.93 -0.55 9.90
C ASP A 113 -7.72 -1.95 10.51
N ASP A 114 -6.87 -2.04 11.54
CA ASP A 114 -6.53 -3.28 12.25
C ASP A 114 -5.95 -4.42 11.39
N TRP A 115 -5.66 -4.14 10.13
CA TRP A 115 -5.17 -5.14 9.17
C TRP A 115 -3.80 -4.83 8.56
N VAL A 116 -3.60 -3.63 8.02
CA VAL A 116 -2.31 -3.22 7.43
C VAL A 116 -1.35 -2.86 8.55
N ARG A 117 -0.27 -3.62 8.71
CA ARG A 117 0.76 -3.37 9.72
C ARG A 117 2.06 -2.95 9.07
N LEU A 118 2.59 -1.84 9.53
CA LEU A 118 3.80 -1.23 9.02
C LEU A 118 4.78 -1.00 10.18
N ALA A 119 5.97 -1.57 10.07
CA ALA A 119 7.03 -1.30 11.06
C ALA A 119 7.46 0.17 10.93
N ALA A 120 7.26 0.93 11.98
CA ALA A 120 7.63 2.35 12.02
C ALA A 120 7.78 2.85 13.46
N PRO A 121 8.72 3.75 13.72
CA PRO A 121 8.82 4.39 15.03
C PRO A 121 7.52 5.13 15.38
N ALA A 122 7.10 5.06 16.64
CA ALA A 122 5.87 5.72 17.12
C ALA A 122 5.85 7.23 16.81
N ARG A 123 7.02 7.88 16.86
CA ARG A 123 7.16 9.30 16.49
C ARG A 123 6.68 9.58 15.06
N LEU A 124 6.99 8.68 14.13
CA LEU A 124 6.54 8.82 12.74
C LEU A 124 5.01 8.72 12.65
N GLY A 125 4.39 7.80 13.38
CA GLY A 125 2.94 7.67 13.42
C GLY A 125 2.25 8.94 13.92
N VAL A 126 2.78 9.58 14.98
CA VAL A 126 2.26 10.85 15.49
C VAL A 126 2.37 11.96 14.46
N LEU A 127 3.51 12.10 13.79
CA LEU A 127 3.73 13.11 12.75
C LEU A 127 2.77 12.92 11.57
N VAL A 128 2.59 11.69 11.11
CA VAL A 128 1.67 11.37 10.01
C VAL A 128 0.24 11.66 10.41
N ARG A 129 -0.18 11.32 11.64
CA ARG A 129 -1.51 11.67 12.14
C ARG A 129 -1.75 13.19 12.10
N GLY A 130 -0.81 13.97 12.59
CA GLY A 130 -0.88 15.43 12.50
C GLY A 130 -0.95 15.95 11.07
N LEU A 131 -0.17 15.37 10.15
CA LEU A 131 -0.22 15.72 8.73
C LEU A 131 -1.60 15.41 8.12
N ARG A 132 -2.16 14.22 8.41
CA ARG A 132 -3.51 13.84 7.94
C ARG A 132 -4.58 14.83 8.44
N GLU A 133 -4.52 15.22 9.70
CA GLU A 133 -5.46 16.20 10.25
C GLU A 133 -5.35 17.58 9.56
N LEU A 134 -4.13 18.03 9.26
CA LEU A 134 -3.92 19.29 8.54
C LEU A 134 -4.45 19.20 7.10
N LEU A 135 -4.21 18.07 6.41
CA LEU A 135 -4.75 17.84 5.06
C LEU A 135 -6.28 17.80 5.06
N GLN A 136 -6.90 17.11 6.03
CA GLN A 136 -8.36 17.07 6.17
C GLN A 136 -8.95 18.47 6.37
N ARG A 137 -8.31 19.31 7.19
CA ARG A 137 -8.73 20.70 7.40
C ARG A 137 -8.63 21.53 6.10
N ALA A 138 -7.51 21.40 5.38
CA ALA A 138 -7.31 22.08 4.11
C ALA A 138 -8.37 21.66 3.05
N VAL A 139 -8.69 20.37 2.97
CA VAL A 139 -9.76 19.86 2.08
C VAL A 139 -11.12 20.35 2.53
N ALA A 140 -11.43 20.35 3.81
CA ALA A 140 -12.68 20.85 4.36
C ALA A 140 -12.87 22.36 4.06
N GLU A 141 -11.80 23.14 4.17
CA GLU A 141 -11.83 24.56 3.80
C GLU A 141 -12.10 24.74 2.29
N LYS A 142 -11.43 23.95 1.44
CA LYS A 142 -11.64 23.95 -0.01
C LYS A 142 -13.09 23.60 -0.39
N LEU A 143 -13.72 22.67 0.32
CA LEU A 143 -15.11 22.30 0.09
C LEU A 143 -16.08 23.43 0.49
N GLN A 144 -15.79 24.15 1.57
CA GLN A 144 -16.61 25.30 2.00
C GLN A 144 -16.39 26.55 1.13
N LYS A 145 -15.16 26.74 0.67
CA LYS A 145 -14.75 27.89 -0.15
C LYS A 145 -14.01 27.38 -1.41
N PRO A 146 -14.74 27.04 -2.46
CA PRO A 146 -14.16 26.46 -3.69
C PRO A 146 -13.06 27.30 -4.36
N ASP A 147 -13.06 28.60 -4.16
CA ASP A 147 -12.10 29.53 -4.74
C ASP A 147 -10.73 29.54 -4.02
N VAL A 148 -10.65 28.97 -2.81
CA VAL A 148 -9.37 28.92 -2.06
C VAL A 148 -8.40 27.99 -2.77
N ASP A 149 -7.21 28.47 -3.05
CA ASP A 149 -6.10 27.65 -3.56
C ASP A 149 -5.39 26.94 -2.41
N ILE A 150 -5.53 25.62 -2.34
CA ILE A 150 -4.85 24.79 -1.35
C ILE A 150 -3.47 24.28 -1.81
N SER A 151 -3.08 24.54 -3.07
CA SER A 151 -1.80 24.06 -3.59
C SER A 151 -0.59 24.67 -2.85
N SER A 152 -0.75 25.89 -2.34
CA SER A 152 0.24 26.60 -1.53
C SER A 152 0.21 26.23 -0.04
N HIS A 153 -0.73 25.37 0.38
CA HIS A 153 -0.85 25.00 1.80
C HIS A 153 0.35 24.16 2.26
N PRO A 154 1.00 24.48 3.40
CA PRO A 154 2.22 23.80 3.83
C PRO A 154 2.10 22.27 3.93
N ALA A 155 0.93 21.77 4.40
CA ALA A 155 0.70 20.34 4.48
C ALA A 155 0.66 19.65 3.11
N VAL A 156 0.16 20.35 2.08
CA VAL A 156 0.16 19.84 0.69
C VAL A 156 1.59 19.81 0.14
N ALA A 157 2.39 20.81 0.42
CA ALA A 157 3.79 20.84 0.02
C ALA A 157 4.59 19.67 0.63
N VAL A 158 4.40 19.41 1.94
CA VAL A 158 5.03 18.27 2.63
C VAL A 158 4.54 16.94 2.07
N LEU A 159 3.24 16.78 1.81
CA LEU A 159 2.66 15.61 1.17
C LEU A 159 3.32 15.30 -0.18
N LEU A 160 3.42 16.31 -1.04
CA LEU A 160 4.04 16.17 -2.37
C LEU A 160 5.52 15.79 -2.26
N GLN A 161 6.25 16.35 -1.30
CA GLN A 161 7.64 15.96 -1.04
C GLN A 161 7.74 14.49 -0.64
N ILE A 162 6.93 14.01 0.32
CA ILE A 162 6.93 12.61 0.74
C ILE A 162 6.67 11.69 -0.46
N LEU A 163 5.68 12.01 -1.29
CA LEU A 163 5.30 11.20 -2.45
C LEU A 163 6.24 11.35 -3.65
N ALA A 164 7.13 12.33 -3.67
CA ALA A 164 8.16 12.49 -4.70
C ALA A 164 9.39 11.62 -4.43
N PHE A 165 9.61 11.19 -3.19
CA PHE A 165 10.70 10.28 -2.81
C PHE A 165 10.37 8.78 -3.03
N GLU A 166 9.21 8.46 -3.59
CA GLU A 166 8.77 7.09 -3.90
C GLU A 166 9.44 6.50 -5.18
#